data_689633d7603911afac86c0af958da534
#
_entry.id   689633d7603911afac86c0af958da534
#
_cell.length_a   1.000
_cell.length_b   1.000
_cell.length_c   1.000
_cell.angle_alpha   90.00
_cell.angle_beta   90.00
_cell.angle_gamma   90.00
#
_symmetry.space_group_name_H-M   'P 1'
#
loop_
_entity.id
_entity.type
_entity.pdbx_description
1 polymer ?
#
loop_
_entity_poly.entity_id
_entity_poly.type
_entity_poly.pdbx_seq_one_letter_code
_entity_poly.pdbx_strand_id
1 'polypeptide(L)'
;DPVGHVNNNAYGLFIENARTVLFMDVENKIKSELDSSSKCDWVLRKLDIDFLREIHYPGEVDVGIAITRIGTSSMVVNHGVFTSGYCAATAVGISVYFDLETRSSTPIPEKIQQAMLK
;
A
#
# COMPACT_ATOMS: atom_id res chain seq x y z
N ASP A 1 14.67 14.41 -12.76
CA ASP A 1 14.13 15.74 -13.04
C ASP A 1 15.27 16.76 -13.14
N PRO A 2 15.42 17.44 -14.29
CA PRO A 2 16.57 18.32 -14.51
C PRO A 2 16.60 19.57 -13.61
N VAL A 3 15.51 19.89 -12.94
CA VAL A 3 15.47 21.03 -12.02
C VAL A 3 15.61 20.61 -10.54
N GLY A 4 15.96 19.36 -10.29
CA GLY A 4 16.20 18.85 -8.94
C GLY A 4 14.95 18.48 -8.17
N HIS A 5 13.80 18.44 -8.79
CA HIS A 5 12.53 18.05 -8.19
C HIS A 5 12.19 16.62 -8.55
N VAL A 6 11.53 15.91 -7.64
CA VAL A 6 11.07 14.57 -7.91
C VAL A 6 9.80 14.65 -8.78
N ASN A 7 9.79 13.88 -9.85
CA ASN A 7 8.63 13.80 -10.75
C ASN A 7 7.43 13.22 -10.00
N ASN A 8 6.23 13.74 -10.28
CA ASN A 8 4.99 13.25 -9.64
C ASN A 8 4.77 11.75 -9.81
N ASN A 9 5.26 11.15 -10.89
CA ASN A 9 5.16 9.70 -11.10
C ASN A 9 5.95 8.91 -10.05
N ALA A 10 7.01 9.48 -9.50
CA ALA A 10 7.83 8.82 -8.49
C ALA A 10 7.07 8.65 -7.16
N TYR A 11 6.14 9.55 -6.84
CA TYR A 11 5.32 9.41 -5.63
C TYR A 11 4.50 8.12 -5.65
N GLY A 12 3.93 7.80 -6.80
CA GLY A 12 3.19 6.55 -6.97
C GLY A 12 4.06 5.33 -6.72
N LEU A 13 5.31 5.35 -7.18
CA LEU A 13 6.25 4.27 -6.95
C LEU A 13 6.64 4.13 -5.48
N PHE A 14 6.87 5.23 -4.77
CA PHE A 14 7.17 5.20 -3.34
C PHE A 14 6.02 4.56 -2.56
N ILE A 15 4.80 4.98 -2.87
CA ILE A 15 3.59 4.48 -2.21
C ILE A 15 3.37 3.00 -2.52
N GLU A 16 3.50 2.61 -3.78
CA GLU A 16 3.35 1.22 -4.19
C GLU A 16 4.37 0.31 -3.52
N ASN A 17 5.63 0.72 -3.48
CA ASN A 17 6.69 -0.07 -2.84
C ASN A 17 6.42 -0.27 -1.36
N ALA A 18 6.01 0.77 -0.64
CA ALA A 18 5.70 0.69 0.78
C ALA A 18 4.54 -0.27 1.04
N ARG A 19 3.49 -0.18 0.25
CA ARG A 19 2.32 -1.06 0.36
C ARG A 19 2.70 -2.51 0.08
N THR A 20 3.48 -2.74 -0.97
CA THR A 20 3.93 -4.08 -1.35
C THR A 20 4.75 -4.71 -0.23
N VAL A 21 5.68 -3.96 0.35
CA VAL A 21 6.51 -4.46 1.46
C VAL A 21 5.64 -4.82 2.66
N LEU A 22 4.68 -3.96 3.01
CA LEU A 22 3.77 -4.24 4.12
C LEU A 22 2.99 -5.53 3.90
N PHE A 23 2.40 -5.70 2.72
CA PHE A 23 1.59 -6.89 2.42
C PHE A 23 2.44 -8.16 2.42
N MET A 24 3.64 -8.10 1.87
CA MET A 24 4.56 -9.23 1.88
C MET A 24 4.99 -9.60 3.30
N ASP A 25 5.29 -8.61 4.14
CA ASP A 25 5.66 -8.86 5.53
C ASP A 25 4.55 -9.54 6.30
N VAL A 26 3.31 -9.06 6.14
CA VAL A 26 2.16 -9.66 6.82
C VAL A 26 1.94 -11.09 6.36
N GLU A 27 1.97 -11.34 5.05
CA GLU A 27 1.76 -12.67 4.51
C GLU A 27 2.86 -13.64 4.93
N ASN A 28 4.12 -13.19 4.98
CA ASN A 28 5.23 -14.03 5.42
C ASN A 28 5.09 -14.44 6.90
N LYS A 29 4.58 -13.55 7.75
CA LYS A 29 4.38 -13.85 9.17
C LYS A 29 3.35 -14.94 9.41
N ILE A 30 2.36 -15.06 8.53
CA ILE A 30 1.27 -16.02 8.68
C ILE A 30 1.25 -17.06 7.56
N LYS A 31 2.36 -17.22 6.84
CA LYS A 31 2.45 -18.09 5.67
C LYS A 31 2.01 -19.52 5.95
N SER A 32 2.37 -20.06 7.11
CA SER A 32 1.99 -21.43 7.50
C SER A 32 0.48 -21.58 7.76
N GLU A 33 -0.23 -20.48 7.95
CA GLU A 33 -1.66 -20.48 8.24
C GLU A 33 -2.51 -20.21 7.01
N LEU A 34 -1.88 -19.86 5.88
CA LEU A 34 -2.57 -19.56 4.63
C LEU A 34 -2.63 -20.79 3.74
N ASP A 35 -3.70 -20.87 2.95
CA ASP A 35 -3.86 -21.91 1.95
C ASP A 35 -2.89 -21.66 0.78
N SER A 36 -1.90 -22.54 0.64
CA SER A 36 -0.88 -22.40 -0.39
C SER A 36 -1.42 -22.63 -1.81
N SER A 37 -2.60 -23.25 -1.93
CA SER A 37 -3.26 -23.44 -3.24
C SER A 37 -4.09 -22.24 -3.66
N SER A 38 -4.26 -21.25 -2.79
CA SER A 38 -5.05 -20.06 -3.08
C SER A 38 -4.41 -19.26 -4.21
N LYS A 39 -5.24 -18.80 -5.14
CA LYS A 39 -4.85 -17.91 -6.23
C LYS A 39 -5.33 -16.48 -5.99
N CYS A 40 -5.45 -16.08 -4.74
CA CYS A 40 -5.89 -14.75 -4.35
C CYS A 40 -4.71 -13.82 -4.17
N ASP A 41 -4.93 -12.55 -4.50
CA ASP A 41 -3.93 -11.50 -4.32
C ASP A 41 -4.63 -10.16 -4.14
N TRP A 42 -3.87 -9.16 -3.75
CA TRP A 42 -4.36 -7.80 -3.59
C TRP A 42 -4.32 -7.06 -4.92
N VAL A 43 -5.42 -6.39 -5.23
CA VAL A 43 -5.52 -5.54 -6.42
C VAL A 43 -5.80 -4.12 -5.97
N LEU A 44 -5.03 -3.16 -6.45
CA LEU A 44 -5.27 -1.76 -6.17
C LEU A 44 -6.45 -1.28 -7.01
N ARG A 45 -7.53 -0.87 -6.34
CA ARG A 45 -8.74 -0.39 -7.00
C ARG A 45 -8.74 1.12 -7.19
N LYS A 46 -8.20 1.85 -6.22
CA LYS A 46 -8.21 3.30 -6.25
C LYS A 46 -7.01 3.83 -5.49
N LEU A 47 -6.46 4.93 -5.98
CA LEU A 47 -5.38 5.62 -5.29
C LEU A 47 -5.56 7.13 -5.54
N ASP A 48 -5.80 7.87 -4.45
CA ASP A 48 -5.87 9.32 -4.47
C ASP A 48 -4.63 9.89 -3.79
N ILE A 49 -3.90 10.74 -4.50
CA ILE A 49 -2.67 11.34 -3.97
C ILE A 49 -2.85 12.86 -3.92
N ASP A 50 -2.54 13.43 -2.77
CA ASP A 50 -2.44 14.87 -2.58
C ASP A 50 -0.97 15.27 -2.52
N PHE A 51 -0.54 16.09 -3.47
CA PHE A 51 0.83 16.61 -3.55
C PHE A 51 0.89 17.90 -2.74
N LEU A 52 1.54 17.85 -1.58
CA LEU A 52 1.55 18.98 -0.65
C LEU A 52 2.76 19.89 -0.80
N ARG A 53 3.92 19.28 -1.02
CA ARG A 53 5.19 20.01 -1.16
C ARG A 53 6.11 19.25 -2.08
N GLU A 54 7.04 19.97 -2.70
CA GLU A 54 8.03 19.37 -3.58
C GLU A 54 9.03 18.52 -2.82
N ILE A 55 9.47 17.43 -3.45
CA ILE A 55 10.61 16.64 -2.98
C ILE A 55 11.81 17.04 -3.83
N HIS A 56 12.90 17.40 -3.17
CA HIS A 56 14.13 17.82 -3.84
C HIS A 56 15.15 16.69 -3.86
N TYR A 57 15.81 16.57 -4.98
CA TYR A 57 16.88 15.60 -5.16
C TYR A 57 18.22 16.30 -4.97
N PRO A 58 19.25 15.70 -4.30
CA PRO A 58 19.18 14.39 -3.63
C PRO A 58 18.56 14.46 -2.24
N GLY A 59 18.04 13.32 -1.78
CA GLY A 59 17.47 13.25 -0.43
C GLY A 59 16.89 11.87 -0.16
N GLU A 60 16.53 11.66 1.09
CA GLU A 60 15.88 10.43 1.52
C GLU A 60 14.37 10.64 1.62
N VAL A 61 13.63 9.59 1.31
CA VAL A 61 12.17 9.60 1.38
C VAL A 61 11.74 8.44 2.27
N ASP A 62 10.93 8.77 3.27
CA ASP A 62 10.29 7.78 4.13
C ASP A 62 8.80 7.73 3.82
N VAL A 63 8.25 6.53 3.73
CA VAL A 63 6.82 6.36 3.51
C VAL A 63 6.21 5.68 4.73
N GLY A 64 5.32 6.42 5.40
CA GLY A 64 4.50 5.86 6.46
C GLY A 64 3.24 5.26 5.88
N ILE A 65 2.78 4.16 6.46
CA ILE A 65 1.60 3.46 5.97
C ILE A 65 0.74 3.01 7.16
N ALA A 66 -0.57 3.19 7.03
CA ALA A 66 -1.52 2.79 8.06
C ALA A 66 -2.78 2.24 7.42
N ILE A 67 -3.24 1.11 7.93
CA ILE A 67 -4.52 0.54 7.51
C ILE A 67 -5.58 1.15 8.41
N THR A 68 -6.49 1.93 7.82
CA THR A 68 -7.48 2.69 8.58
C THR A 68 -8.86 2.07 8.55
N ARG A 69 -9.11 1.17 7.63
CA ARG A 69 -10.40 0.48 7.55
C ARG A 69 -10.26 -0.86 6.84
N ILE A 70 -10.89 -1.89 7.38
CA ILE A 70 -10.98 -3.20 6.74
C ILE A 70 -12.46 -3.53 6.55
N GLY A 71 -12.86 -3.74 5.30
CA GLY A 71 -14.19 -4.23 4.94
C GLY A 71 -14.18 -5.74 4.71
N THR A 72 -15.20 -6.25 4.05
CA THR A 72 -15.30 -7.68 3.76
C THR A 72 -14.19 -8.15 2.82
N SER A 73 -13.99 -7.45 1.70
CA SER A 73 -13.00 -7.81 0.69
C SER A 73 -12.04 -6.68 0.35
N SER A 74 -12.12 -5.55 1.07
CA SER A 74 -11.29 -4.39 0.77
C SER A 74 -10.66 -3.80 2.01
N MET A 75 -9.57 -3.07 1.81
CA MET A 75 -8.91 -2.29 2.86
C MET A 75 -8.67 -0.87 2.38
N VAL A 76 -8.81 0.09 3.29
CA VAL A 76 -8.39 1.46 3.06
C VAL A 76 -7.02 1.63 3.71
N VAL A 77 -6.05 2.03 2.91
CA VAL A 77 -4.66 2.19 3.33
C VAL A 77 -4.25 3.64 3.13
N ASN A 78 -3.85 4.29 4.22
CA ASN A 78 -3.36 5.67 4.17
C ASN A 78 -1.84 5.68 4.14
N HIS A 79 -1.30 6.60 3.35
CA HIS A 79 0.14 6.75 3.15
C HIS A 79 0.55 8.19 3.42
N GLY A 80 1.75 8.37 3.96
CA GLY A 80 2.39 9.68 4.04
C GLY A 80 3.79 9.57 3.49
N VAL A 81 4.17 10.49 2.63
CA VAL A 81 5.52 10.55 2.05
C VAL A 81 6.26 11.72 2.72
N PHE A 82 7.32 11.39 3.45
CA PHE A 82 8.06 12.34 4.26
C PHE A 82 9.50 12.47 3.78
N THR A 83 9.97 13.70 3.79
CA THR A 83 11.38 14.00 3.47
C THR A 83 11.78 15.28 4.18
N SER A 84 13.02 15.36 4.64
CA SER A 84 13.58 16.59 5.27
C SER A 84 12.71 17.17 6.38
N GLY A 85 12.01 16.30 7.14
CA GLY A 85 11.20 16.71 8.26
C GLY A 85 9.80 17.22 7.94
N TYR A 86 9.36 17.11 6.70
CA TYR A 86 8.01 17.51 6.33
C TYR A 86 7.28 16.42 5.53
N CYS A 87 5.95 16.54 5.49
CA CYS A 87 5.12 15.65 4.68
C CYS A 87 4.97 16.25 3.28
N ALA A 88 5.50 15.54 2.29
CA ALA A 88 5.47 16.00 0.89
C ALA A 88 4.19 15.57 0.16
N ALA A 89 3.60 14.45 0.56
CA ALA A 89 2.38 13.96 -0.05
C ALA A 89 1.63 13.05 0.91
N THR A 90 0.32 12.97 0.73
CA THR A 90 -0.52 11.97 1.38
C THR A 90 -1.26 11.19 0.31
N ALA A 91 -1.65 9.96 0.63
CA ALA A 91 -2.41 9.16 -0.31
C ALA A 91 -3.38 8.25 0.43
N VAL A 92 -4.53 8.03 -0.20
CA VAL A 92 -5.52 7.06 0.27
C VAL A 92 -5.70 6.03 -0.83
N GLY A 93 -5.42 4.78 -0.51
CA GLY A 93 -5.57 3.67 -1.44
C GLY A 93 -6.65 2.71 -0.99
N ILE A 94 -7.35 2.11 -1.95
CA ILE A 94 -8.29 1.03 -1.69
C ILE A 94 -7.73 -0.21 -2.37
N SER A 95 -7.40 -1.22 -1.55
CA SER A 95 -6.91 -2.51 -2.02
C SER A 95 -8.01 -3.54 -1.84
N VAL A 96 -8.21 -4.38 -2.83
CA VAL A 96 -9.26 -5.40 -2.84
C VAL A 96 -8.61 -6.78 -2.91
N TYR A 97 -9.06 -7.68 -2.05
CA TYR A 97 -8.63 -9.06 -2.08
C TYR A 97 -9.39 -9.76 -3.22
N PHE A 98 -8.65 -10.35 -4.13
CA PHE A 98 -9.18 -10.75 -5.43
C PHE A 98 -8.77 -12.18 -5.76
N ASP A 99 -9.72 -12.99 -6.22
CA ASP A 99 -9.47 -14.34 -6.69
C ASP A 99 -9.14 -14.27 -8.18
N LEU A 100 -7.90 -14.64 -8.52
CA LEU A 100 -7.41 -14.56 -9.89
C LEU A 100 -7.99 -15.63 -10.79
N GLU A 101 -8.52 -16.72 -10.24
CA GLU A 101 -9.17 -17.77 -11.02
C GLU A 101 -10.59 -17.39 -11.40
N THR A 102 -11.38 -16.96 -10.42
CA THR A 102 -12.78 -16.57 -10.66
C THR A 102 -12.90 -15.15 -11.20
N ARG A 103 -11.81 -14.37 -11.12
CA ARG A 103 -11.75 -12.97 -11.56
C ARG A 103 -12.76 -12.10 -10.83
N SER A 104 -12.89 -12.33 -9.52
CA SER A 104 -13.82 -11.57 -8.67
C SER A 104 -13.22 -11.31 -7.30
N SER A 105 -13.77 -10.29 -6.61
CA SER A 105 -13.39 -10.03 -5.24
C SER A 105 -13.82 -11.18 -4.34
N THR A 106 -13.05 -11.41 -3.29
CA THR A 106 -13.33 -12.47 -2.32
C THR A 106 -13.09 -11.95 -0.91
N PRO A 107 -13.80 -12.49 0.10
CA PRO A 107 -13.60 -12.04 1.47
C PRO A 107 -12.15 -12.20 1.94
N ILE A 108 -11.67 -11.20 2.65
CA ILE A 108 -10.32 -11.25 3.23
C ILE A 108 -10.31 -12.31 4.34
N PRO A 109 -9.41 -13.30 4.27
CA PRO A 109 -9.30 -14.29 5.34
C PRO A 109 -9.10 -13.64 6.70
N GLU A 110 -9.77 -14.16 7.72
CA GLU A 110 -9.70 -13.60 9.06
C GLU A 110 -8.27 -13.49 9.58
N LYS A 111 -7.43 -14.47 9.27
CA LYS A 111 -6.03 -14.44 9.70
C LYS A 111 -5.24 -13.28 9.09
N ILE A 112 -5.54 -12.94 7.83
CA ILE A 112 -4.94 -11.78 7.19
C ILE A 112 -5.46 -10.51 7.85
N GLN A 113 -6.78 -10.42 8.12
CA GLN A 113 -7.35 -9.25 8.79
C GLN A 113 -6.69 -9.01 10.15
N GLN A 114 -6.53 -10.06 10.95
CA GLN A 114 -5.90 -9.97 12.27
C GLN A 114 -4.44 -9.55 12.17
N ALA A 115 -3.71 -10.08 11.20
CA ALA A 115 -2.31 -9.75 11.00
C ALA A 115 -2.13 -8.29 10.54
N MET A 116 -3.05 -7.78 9.72
CA MET A 116 -3.00 -6.39 9.24
C MET A 116 -3.28 -5.38 10.35
N LEU A 117 -4.04 -5.78 11.38
CA LEU A 117 -4.39 -4.89 12.49
C LEU A 117 -3.30 -4.82 13.56
N LYS A 118 -2.29 -5.66 13.47
CA LYS A 118 -1.14 -5.63 14.37
C LYS A 118 -0.04 -4.79 13.76
#